data_a81a5329e7df4d4ce95c3553faabd319
#
_entry.id   a81a5329e7df4d4ce95c3553faabd319
#
_cell.length_a   1.000
_cell.length_b   1.000
_cell.length_c   1.000
_cell.angle_alpha   90.00
_cell.angle_beta   90.00
_cell.angle_gamma   90.00
#
_symmetry.space_group_name_H-M   'P 1'
#
loop_
_entity.id
_entity.type
_entity.pdbx_description
1 polymer ?
#
loop_
_entity_poly.entity_id
_entity_poly.type
_entity_poly.pdbx_seq_one_letter_code
_entity_poly.pdbx_strand_id
1 'polypeptide(L)'
;MARKKKQLPILEKVTITDVAAEGKAIARVNDMVVFVPFVAPGDVVDIQLTRKKNSYAEGKPVYFHEYSAKRAEPFCEHFGVCGGCKWQHLPYEEQLYYKQKQVYDNLTRIGKVEMEEKLPILGSERTTFYRNKLEFTFSNKKWLTEEEIQSGASFDCMNGVGFHIPGMFDKVLDIHKCWLQDDISNKIRLCVKEYCLSHEGYPFFDLRNQEGFVRTLMIRTASTGDLMVVLVFFHEDVERREALLSHLAERFPEITSLMYVINGKCNDTITDQEVLVFKGKDHIIEEMEGLQFKVGPKSFYQTNSEQAYNLYKVAREFAGLTGNEMVYDLYTGTGTIANFVSRQAKKVTGIEYVPEAIEDAKVNSALNHIENTLFYAGDMKDILTQDFINQHGRPDVIITDPPRAGMHDDVINTILFAEPERIVYVSCNPATQARDLSLLSVKYSVKKVRPVDMFPHTHHVENVVLLEKK
;
A
#
# COMPACT_ATOMS: atom_id res chain seq x y z
N MET A 1 26.77 18.76 27.51
CA MET A 1 26.64 17.43 28.12
C MET A 1 25.34 16.77 27.66
N ALA A 2 25.40 15.74 26.83
CA ALA A 2 24.21 14.99 26.43
C ALA A 2 23.64 14.25 27.66
N ARG A 3 22.39 14.51 28.01
CA ARG A 3 21.69 13.77 29.06
C ARG A 3 21.68 12.27 28.68
N LYS A 4 22.37 11.42 29.44
CA LYS A 4 22.27 9.95 29.32
C LYS A 4 20.76 9.61 29.39
N LYS A 5 20.18 9.12 28.30
CA LYS A 5 18.82 8.58 28.34
C LYS A 5 18.80 7.46 29.37
N LYS A 6 17.95 7.59 30.39
CA LYS A 6 17.76 6.56 31.42
C LYS A 6 17.26 5.30 30.69
N GLN A 7 18.03 4.21 30.78
CA GLN A 7 17.65 2.93 30.20
C GLN A 7 16.38 2.45 30.89
N LEU A 8 15.33 2.16 30.10
CA LEU A 8 14.08 1.63 30.64
C LEU A 8 14.28 0.16 31.07
N PRO A 9 13.48 -0.37 31.99
CA PRO A 9 13.65 -1.72 32.50
C PRO A 9 13.40 -2.79 31.42
N ILE A 10 13.96 -3.97 31.63
CA ILE A 10 13.59 -5.21 30.95
C ILE A 10 12.42 -5.82 31.72
N LEU A 11 11.41 -6.28 31.00
CA LEU A 11 10.32 -7.10 31.53
C LEU A 11 10.67 -8.55 31.19
N GLU A 12 10.82 -9.39 32.20
CA GLU A 12 11.27 -10.77 32.05
C GLU A 12 10.10 -11.74 31.92
N LYS A 13 10.27 -12.79 31.09
CA LYS A 13 9.33 -13.93 30.92
C LYS A 13 7.89 -13.51 30.66
N VAL A 14 7.72 -12.55 29.75
CA VAL A 14 6.40 -12.02 29.41
C VAL A 14 5.78 -12.87 28.32
N THR A 15 4.56 -13.37 28.55
CA THR A 15 3.77 -14.09 27.55
C THR A 15 3.08 -13.10 26.60
N ILE A 16 3.24 -13.31 25.31
CA ILE A 16 2.53 -12.57 24.27
C ILE A 16 1.12 -13.15 24.12
N THR A 17 0.10 -12.30 24.18
CA THR A 17 -1.29 -12.74 24.28
C THR A 17 -2.14 -12.48 23.04
N ASP A 18 -1.84 -11.45 22.24
CA ASP A 18 -2.67 -11.04 21.10
C ASP A 18 -1.84 -10.24 20.08
N VAL A 19 -2.48 -9.83 18.98
CA VAL A 19 -1.93 -8.95 17.95
C VAL A 19 -2.70 -7.64 17.93
N ALA A 20 -1.97 -6.53 17.82
CA ALA A 20 -2.51 -5.19 17.69
C ALA A 20 -2.46 -4.69 16.25
N ALA A 21 -3.01 -3.49 16.04
CA ALA A 21 -2.81 -2.73 14.82
C ALA A 21 -1.30 -2.50 14.53
N GLU A 22 -0.98 -2.14 13.28
CA GLU A 22 0.39 -1.87 12.81
C GLU A 22 1.36 -3.05 12.90
N GLY A 23 0.84 -4.27 13.06
CA GLY A 23 1.63 -5.50 13.04
C GLY A 23 2.43 -5.80 14.33
N LYS A 24 2.18 -5.05 15.40
CA LYS A 24 2.76 -5.32 16.72
C LYS A 24 1.92 -6.35 17.47
N ALA A 25 2.56 -7.19 18.26
CA ALA A 25 1.86 -8.06 19.18
C ALA A 25 1.65 -7.37 20.55
N ILE A 26 0.77 -7.95 21.36
CA ILE A 26 0.37 -7.41 22.67
C ILE A 26 0.79 -8.36 23.78
N ALA A 27 1.39 -7.77 24.81
CA ALA A 27 1.49 -8.37 26.14
C ALA A 27 0.79 -7.49 27.19
N ARG A 28 0.40 -8.07 28.30
CA ARG A 28 -0.12 -7.34 29.47
C ARG A 28 0.75 -7.61 30.68
N VAL A 29 1.28 -6.55 31.28
CA VAL A 29 2.12 -6.62 32.48
C VAL A 29 1.64 -5.59 33.47
N ASN A 30 1.14 -6.03 34.64
CA ASN A 30 0.58 -5.17 35.68
C ASN A 30 -0.44 -4.14 35.12
N ASP A 31 -1.44 -4.63 34.41
CA ASP A 31 -2.50 -3.86 33.74
C ASP A 31 -2.04 -2.92 32.61
N MET A 32 -0.74 -2.85 32.36
CA MET A 32 -0.18 -2.06 31.26
C MET A 32 -0.10 -2.89 29.98
N VAL A 33 -0.59 -2.33 28.88
CA VAL A 33 -0.43 -2.91 27.54
C VAL A 33 0.99 -2.63 27.04
N VAL A 34 1.67 -3.67 26.57
CA VAL A 34 3.02 -3.57 26.00
C VAL A 34 2.94 -4.02 24.53
N PHE A 35 3.35 -3.15 23.62
CA PHE A 35 3.43 -3.45 22.19
C PHE A 35 4.82 -3.92 21.81
N VAL A 36 4.90 -5.09 21.16
CA VAL A 36 6.17 -5.75 20.84
C VAL A 36 6.15 -6.22 19.37
N PRO A 37 7.10 -5.81 18.53
CA PRO A 37 7.17 -6.27 17.14
C PRO A 37 7.83 -7.66 17.06
N PHE A 38 7.56 -8.39 15.97
CA PHE A 38 8.24 -9.66 15.59
C PHE A 38 8.09 -10.81 16.59
N VAL A 39 7.09 -10.76 17.43
CA VAL A 39 6.69 -11.85 18.34
C VAL A 39 5.30 -12.34 17.98
N ALA A 40 5.02 -13.60 18.30
CA ALA A 40 3.74 -14.27 18.04
C ALA A 40 2.98 -14.52 19.35
N PRO A 41 1.64 -14.49 19.35
CA PRO A 41 0.87 -14.95 20.53
C PRO A 41 1.24 -16.35 20.93
N GLY A 42 1.57 -16.51 22.23
CA GLY A 42 2.12 -17.73 22.81
C GLY A 42 3.63 -17.74 22.99
N ASP A 43 4.38 -16.77 22.41
CA ASP A 43 5.80 -16.60 22.73
C ASP A 43 5.95 -16.16 24.21
N VAL A 44 7.00 -16.65 24.87
CA VAL A 44 7.45 -16.15 26.19
C VAL A 44 8.81 -15.48 26.01
N VAL A 45 8.87 -14.17 26.25
CA VAL A 45 10.04 -13.35 25.90
C VAL A 45 10.42 -12.37 27.00
N ASP A 46 11.69 -11.99 27.03
CA ASP A 46 12.16 -10.81 27.75
C ASP A 46 12.04 -9.59 26.83
N ILE A 47 11.43 -8.51 27.36
CA ILE A 47 11.12 -7.32 26.57
C ILE A 47 11.92 -6.13 27.12
N GLN A 48 12.85 -5.60 26.33
CA GLN A 48 13.48 -4.30 26.62
C GLN A 48 12.50 -3.19 26.25
N LEU A 49 12.03 -2.43 27.24
CA LEU A 49 11.19 -1.27 26.98
C LEU A 49 11.98 -0.19 26.23
N THR A 50 11.38 0.33 25.16
CA THR A 50 11.92 1.44 24.34
C THR A 50 11.19 2.74 24.60
N ARG A 51 9.90 2.65 25.01
CA ARG A 51 9.04 3.78 25.35
C ARG A 51 8.06 3.37 26.44
N LYS A 52 7.77 4.29 27.36
CA LYS A 52 6.74 4.09 28.39
C LYS A 52 5.88 5.33 28.52
N LYS A 53 4.57 5.16 28.45
CA LYS A 53 3.52 6.15 28.77
C LYS A 53 2.67 5.65 29.93
N ASN A 54 1.72 6.47 30.41
CA ASN A 54 0.86 6.11 31.54
C ASN A 54 -0.04 4.89 31.24
N SER A 55 -0.56 4.77 30.01
CA SER A 55 -1.52 3.73 29.60
C SER A 55 -0.91 2.57 28.80
N TYR A 56 0.30 2.73 28.25
CA TYR A 56 0.96 1.69 27.47
C TYR A 56 2.46 1.84 27.44
N ALA A 57 3.15 0.78 27.03
CA ALA A 57 4.56 0.80 26.70
C ALA A 57 4.83 0.18 25.32
N GLU A 58 6.01 0.47 24.78
CA GLU A 58 6.56 -0.19 23.59
C GLU A 58 7.89 -0.81 23.96
N GLY A 59 8.18 -1.98 23.44
CA GLY A 59 9.43 -2.69 23.69
C GLY A 59 9.84 -3.52 22.48
N LYS A 60 11.05 -4.07 22.57
CA LYS A 60 11.57 -5.06 21.62
C LYS A 60 11.92 -6.34 22.36
N PRO A 61 11.73 -7.53 21.75
CA PRO A 61 12.18 -8.77 22.36
C PRO A 61 13.70 -8.79 22.38
N VAL A 62 14.28 -9.25 23.47
CA VAL A 62 15.74 -9.38 23.63
C VAL A 62 16.18 -10.80 23.91
N TYR A 63 15.25 -11.64 24.41
CA TYR A 63 15.48 -13.06 24.61
C TYR A 63 14.17 -13.83 24.51
N PHE A 64 14.19 -14.99 23.87
CA PHE A 64 13.04 -15.91 23.76
C PHE A 64 13.27 -17.08 24.69
N HIS A 65 12.38 -17.24 25.66
CA HIS A 65 12.35 -18.41 26.55
C HIS A 65 11.62 -19.58 25.92
N GLU A 66 10.47 -19.27 25.26
CA GLU A 66 9.65 -20.25 24.56
C GLU A 66 9.11 -19.65 23.26
N TYR A 67 9.15 -20.42 22.20
CA TYR A 67 8.52 -20.07 20.92
C TYR A 67 7.11 -20.64 20.85
N SER A 68 6.18 -19.83 20.38
CA SER A 68 4.81 -20.27 20.13
C SER A 68 4.76 -21.36 19.06
N ALA A 69 3.92 -22.37 19.27
CA ALA A 69 3.60 -23.38 18.26
C ALA A 69 2.92 -22.81 17.00
N LYS A 70 2.44 -21.57 17.08
CA LYS A 70 1.82 -20.82 15.98
C LYS A 70 2.82 -20.03 15.15
N ARG A 71 4.10 -20.29 15.26
CA ARG A 71 5.11 -19.60 14.43
C ARG A 71 5.33 -20.35 13.11
N ALA A 72 5.70 -19.58 12.08
CA ALA A 72 6.25 -20.07 10.83
C ALA A 72 7.68 -19.59 10.68
N GLU A 73 8.52 -20.32 9.96
CA GLU A 73 9.85 -19.86 9.59
C GLU A 73 9.75 -18.83 8.49
N PRO A 74 10.29 -17.62 8.67
CA PRO A 74 10.32 -16.61 7.62
C PRO A 74 11.14 -17.07 6.42
N PHE A 75 10.58 -16.99 5.22
CA PHE A 75 11.26 -17.40 4.00
C PHE A 75 12.22 -16.33 3.43
N CYS A 76 12.10 -15.08 3.89
CA CYS A 76 12.91 -13.96 3.43
C CYS A 76 14.06 -13.68 4.39
N GLU A 77 15.29 -13.75 3.92
CA GLU A 77 16.51 -13.43 4.69
C GLU A 77 16.51 -12.01 5.27
N HIS A 78 15.78 -11.08 4.66
CA HIS A 78 15.68 -9.68 5.09
C HIS A 78 14.53 -9.44 6.09
N PHE A 79 13.80 -10.48 6.49
CA PHE A 79 12.71 -10.32 7.44
C PHE A 79 13.23 -9.82 8.80
N GLY A 80 12.48 -8.90 9.40
CA GLY A 80 12.87 -8.27 10.68
C GLY A 80 13.73 -7.01 10.52
N VAL A 81 14.41 -6.84 9.39
CA VAL A 81 15.27 -5.67 9.10
C VAL A 81 14.64 -4.76 8.03
N CYS A 82 14.23 -5.32 6.91
CA CYS A 82 13.67 -4.59 5.74
C CYS A 82 12.47 -3.69 6.07
N GLY A 83 11.64 -4.08 7.01
CA GLY A 83 10.45 -3.30 7.38
C GLY A 83 9.24 -3.43 6.46
N GLY A 84 9.37 -4.03 5.29
CA GLY A 84 8.25 -4.25 4.34
C GLY A 84 7.26 -5.30 4.85
N CYS A 85 7.74 -6.49 5.16
CA CYS A 85 6.94 -7.55 5.77
C CYS A 85 6.99 -7.47 7.29
N LYS A 86 5.85 -7.74 7.94
CA LYS A 86 5.71 -7.70 9.40
C LYS A 86 5.37 -9.06 10.01
N TRP A 87 4.81 -9.99 9.22
CA TRP A 87 4.16 -11.20 9.71
C TRP A 87 4.62 -12.50 9.04
N GLN A 88 5.81 -12.55 8.41
CA GLN A 88 6.30 -13.80 7.84
C GLN A 88 6.55 -14.90 8.90
N HIS A 89 6.69 -14.50 10.16
CA HIS A 89 6.81 -15.42 11.31
C HIS A 89 5.47 -15.98 11.80
N LEU A 90 4.35 -15.63 11.13
CA LEU A 90 3.02 -16.19 11.38
C LEU A 90 2.55 -16.97 10.15
N PRO A 91 1.97 -18.18 10.31
CA PRO A 91 1.27 -18.88 9.24
C PRO A 91 0.18 -17.98 8.61
N TYR A 92 -0.11 -18.20 7.34
CA TYR A 92 -1.02 -17.31 6.61
C TYR A 92 -2.43 -17.29 7.20
N GLU A 93 -2.93 -18.43 7.70
CA GLU A 93 -4.22 -18.53 8.38
C GLU A 93 -4.29 -17.67 9.65
N GLU A 94 -3.20 -17.61 10.41
CA GLU A 94 -3.12 -16.74 11.60
C GLU A 94 -3.08 -15.25 11.18
N GLN A 95 -2.40 -14.91 10.06
CA GLN A 95 -2.42 -13.54 9.52
C GLN A 95 -3.87 -13.15 9.15
N LEU A 96 -4.60 -14.00 8.47
CA LEU A 96 -6.01 -13.78 8.11
C LEU A 96 -6.89 -13.62 9.35
N TYR A 97 -6.72 -14.49 10.35
CA TYR A 97 -7.45 -14.42 11.61
C TYR A 97 -7.26 -13.04 12.30
N TYR A 98 -6.01 -12.56 12.44
CA TYR A 98 -5.75 -11.30 13.12
C TYR A 98 -6.19 -10.09 12.30
N LYS A 99 -6.12 -10.13 10.98
CA LYS A 99 -6.67 -9.07 10.11
C LYS A 99 -8.19 -8.96 10.25
N GLN A 100 -8.87 -10.09 10.18
CA GLN A 100 -10.32 -10.15 10.38
C GLN A 100 -10.72 -9.66 11.77
N LYS A 101 -10.03 -10.13 12.81
CA LYS A 101 -10.26 -9.70 14.19
C LYS A 101 -10.08 -8.19 14.34
N GLN A 102 -9.03 -7.62 13.76
CA GLN A 102 -8.78 -6.18 13.78
C GLN A 102 -9.95 -5.38 13.19
N VAL A 103 -10.49 -5.81 12.05
CA VAL A 103 -11.64 -5.16 11.43
C VAL A 103 -12.84 -5.19 12.37
N TYR A 104 -13.25 -6.37 12.84
CA TYR A 104 -14.45 -6.50 13.66
C TYR A 104 -14.30 -5.81 15.01
N ASP A 105 -13.12 -5.85 15.63
CA ASP A 105 -12.83 -5.12 16.88
C ASP A 105 -12.97 -3.61 16.69
N ASN A 106 -12.47 -3.05 15.59
CA ASN A 106 -12.60 -1.62 15.31
C ASN A 106 -14.05 -1.21 15.07
N LEU A 107 -14.78 -1.93 14.24
CA LEU A 107 -16.18 -1.63 13.95
C LEU A 107 -17.05 -1.72 15.23
N THR A 108 -16.80 -2.71 16.08
CA THR A 108 -17.57 -2.90 17.32
C THR A 108 -17.18 -1.88 18.39
N ARG A 109 -15.88 -1.64 18.62
CA ARG A 109 -15.41 -0.84 19.77
C ARG A 109 -15.32 0.65 19.47
N ILE A 110 -14.90 1.02 18.27
CA ILE A 110 -14.77 2.42 17.85
C ILE A 110 -16.07 2.88 17.21
N GLY A 111 -16.55 2.16 16.20
CA GLY A 111 -17.75 2.51 15.46
C GLY A 111 -19.02 2.30 16.25
N LYS A 112 -19.01 1.37 17.21
CA LYS A 112 -20.21 0.94 17.97
C LYS A 112 -21.38 0.58 17.04
N VAL A 113 -21.07 0.07 15.85
CA VAL A 113 -22.06 -0.32 14.86
C VAL A 113 -22.40 -1.81 14.99
N GLU A 114 -23.68 -2.12 14.87
CA GLU A 114 -24.15 -3.49 14.72
C GLU A 114 -23.92 -3.93 13.27
N MET A 115 -23.43 -5.13 13.08
CA MET A 115 -23.17 -5.75 11.78
C MET A 115 -24.12 -6.94 11.64
N GLU A 116 -25.05 -6.90 10.70
CA GLU A 116 -26.02 -7.99 10.51
C GLU A 116 -25.34 -9.26 10.00
N GLU A 117 -24.47 -9.15 9.00
CA GLU A 117 -23.72 -10.27 8.44
C GLU A 117 -22.21 -10.00 8.44
N LYS A 118 -21.46 -10.90 9.08
CA LYS A 118 -19.98 -10.89 9.14
C LYS A 118 -19.45 -11.99 8.24
N LEU A 119 -18.98 -11.62 7.06
CA LEU A 119 -18.41 -12.58 6.12
C LEU A 119 -16.94 -12.88 6.47
N PRO A 120 -16.47 -14.12 6.26
CA PRO A 120 -15.07 -14.44 6.49
C PRO A 120 -14.15 -13.60 5.59
N ILE A 121 -12.95 -13.31 6.10
CA ILE A 121 -11.93 -12.58 5.35
C ILE A 121 -11.63 -13.30 4.03
N LEU A 122 -11.56 -12.52 2.95
CA LEU A 122 -11.13 -13.04 1.66
C LEU A 122 -9.59 -12.99 1.60
N GLY A 123 -8.96 -14.17 1.68
CA GLY A 123 -7.52 -14.30 1.56
C GLY A 123 -7.02 -14.13 0.13
N SER A 124 -5.72 -13.88 -0.03
CA SER A 124 -5.04 -13.86 -1.32
C SER A 124 -4.62 -15.28 -1.70
N GLU A 125 -4.85 -15.67 -2.95
CA GLU A 125 -4.43 -16.98 -3.46
C GLU A 125 -2.89 -17.05 -3.53
N ARG A 126 -2.26 -15.96 -4.01
CA ARG A 126 -0.80 -15.82 -3.97
C ARG A 126 -0.36 -15.01 -2.75
N THR A 127 0.54 -15.57 -1.96
CA THR A 127 1.14 -14.89 -0.80
C THR A 127 2.53 -14.33 -1.10
N THR A 128 3.15 -14.74 -2.21
CA THR A 128 4.41 -14.22 -2.75
C THR A 128 4.23 -13.80 -4.20
N PHE A 129 5.11 -12.94 -4.72
CA PHE A 129 5.11 -12.47 -6.10
C PHE A 129 3.77 -11.86 -6.56
N TYR A 130 3.05 -11.25 -5.64
CA TYR A 130 1.74 -10.66 -5.90
C TYR A 130 1.79 -9.16 -6.20
N ARG A 131 2.87 -8.47 -5.81
CA ARG A 131 2.99 -7.02 -6.04
C ARG A 131 3.34 -6.72 -7.49
N ASN A 132 2.61 -5.79 -8.05
CA ASN A 132 2.87 -5.26 -9.38
C ASN A 132 3.74 -3.99 -9.40
N LYS A 133 4.08 -3.40 -8.24
CA LYS A 133 4.93 -2.20 -8.15
C LYS A 133 5.86 -2.28 -6.94
N LEU A 134 7.15 -2.04 -7.17
CA LEU A 134 8.17 -1.76 -6.14
C LEU A 134 9.04 -0.59 -6.57
N GLU A 135 9.51 0.16 -5.57
CA GLU A 135 10.46 1.26 -5.72
C GLU A 135 11.68 0.96 -4.83
N PHE A 136 12.86 0.97 -5.44
CA PHE A 136 14.13 0.68 -4.76
C PHE A 136 14.99 1.93 -4.74
N THR A 137 15.58 2.23 -3.59
CA THR A 137 16.47 3.38 -3.40
C THR A 137 17.92 2.94 -3.54
N PHE A 138 18.71 3.74 -4.27
CA PHE A 138 20.18 3.64 -4.33
C PHE A 138 20.77 4.57 -3.29
N SER A 139 21.64 4.06 -2.44
CA SER A 139 22.28 4.87 -1.39
C SER A 139 23.74 4.48 -1.20
N ASN A 140 24.60 5.47 -0.99
CA ASN A 140 25.98 5.29 -0.56
C ASN A 140 26.12 5.02 0.95
N LYS A 141 24.97 4.81 1.63
CA LYS A 141 24.90 4.51 3.08
C LYS A 141 24.14 3.22 3.34
N LYS A 142 24.72 2.11 2.89
CA LYS A 142 24.20 0.78 3.15
C LYS A 142 24.01 0.56 4.66
N TRP A 143 22.91 -0.03 5.05
CA TRP A 143 22.70 -0.56 6.37
C TRP A 143 23.49 -1.86 6.54
N LEU A 144 24.36 -1.93 7.54
CA LEU A 144 25.05 -3.16 7.90
C LEU A 144 24.17 -3.99 8.84
N THR A 145 24.01 -5.27 8.53
CA THR A 145 23.30 -6.21 9.39
C THR A 145 24.13 -6.55 10.64
N GLU A 146 23.51 -7.13 11.66
CA GLU A 146 24.24 -7.56 12.86
C GLU A 146 25.32 -8.57 12.52
N GLU A 147 25.08 -9.48 11.58
CA GLU A 147 26.05 -10.46 11.10
C GLU A 147 27.26 -9.80 10.44
N GLU A 148 27.02 -8.81 9.57
CA GLU A 148 28.07 -8.03 8.92
C GLU A 148 28.91 -7.26 9.95
N ILE A 149 28.28 -6.66 10.97
CA ILE A 149 28.98 -5.96 12.06
C ILE A 149 29.82 -6.94 12.90
N GLN A 150 29.25 -8.10 13.23
CA GLN A 150 29.93 -9.12 14.03
C GLN A 150 31.09 -9.79 13.29
N SER A 151 31.05 -9.84 11.96
CA SER A 151 32.13 -10.39 11.15
C SER A 151 33.46 -9.62 11.31
N GLY A 152 33.37 -8.36 11.75
CA GLY A 152 34.54 -7.47 11.88
C GLY A 152 35.16 -7.09 10.53
N ALA A 153 34.50 -7.41 9.41
CA ALA A 153 34.97 -7.06 8.09
C ALA A 153 34.94 -5.53 7.88
N SER A 154 35.92 -5.00 7.20
CA SER A 154 35.87 -3.63 6.70
C SER A 154 35.16 -3.64 5.35
N PHE A 155 34.26 -2.69 5.16
CA PHE A 155 33.51 -2.55 3.91
C PHE A 155 34.03 -1.32 3.16
N ASP A 156 34.78 -1.53 2.10
CA ASP A 156 35.31 -0.47 1.24
C ASP A 156 34.20 0.20 0.42
N CYS A 157 33.10 -0.52 0.19
CA CYS A 157 31.92 -0.04 -0.53
C CYS A 157 30.67 -0.09 0.37
N MET A 158 30.12 1.08 0.63
CA MET A 158 28.89 1.25 1.40
C MET A 158 27.66 1.51 0.50
N ASN A 159 27.75 1.12 -0.77
CA ASN A 159 26.64 1.23 -1.71
C ASN A 159 25.62 0.11 -1.48
N GLY A 160 24.34 0.47 -1.40
CA GLY A 160 23.23 -0.47 -1.26
C GLY A 160 22.05 -0.08 -2.12
N VAL A 161 21.31 -1.08 -2.59
CA VAL A 161 20.08 -0.91 -3.39
C VAL A 161 18.96 -1.73 -2.75
N GLY A 162 17.91 -1.03 -2.31
CA GLY A 162 16.77 -1.71 -1.70
C GLY A 162 15.84 -0.74 -0.99
N PHE A 163 15.53 -1.03 0.27
CA PHE A 163 14.54 -0.28 1.02
C PHE A 163 15.15 0.43 2.24
N HIS A 164 14.56 1.58 2.58
CA HIS A 164 14.96 2.30 3.79
C HIS A 164 14.70 1.48 5.05
N ILE A 165 15.62 1.58 5.99
CA ILE A 165 15.42 1.03 7.34
C ILE A 165 14.35 1.84 8.07
N PRO A 166 13.37 1.21 8.71
CA PRO A 166 12.34 1.90 9.48
C PRO A 166 12.90 2.88 10.50
N GLY A 167 12.51 4.15 10.39
CA GLY A 167 12.98 5.23 11.26
C GLY A 167 14.34 5.83 10.90
N MET A 168 15.00 5.37 9.84
CA MET A 168 16.29 5.89 9.35
C MET A 168 16.19 6.27 7.86
N PHE A 169 15.94 7.54 7.59
CA PHE A 169 15.67 8.02 6.24
C PHE A 169 16.85 7.91 5.27
N ASP A 170 18.09 7.91 5.77
CA ASP A 170 19.33 7.90 4.97
C ASP A 170 20.00 6.53 4.89
N LYS A 171 19.44 5.50 5.52
CA LYS A 171 20.00 4.15 5.52
C LYS A 171 19.16 3.21 4.66
N VAL A 172 19.81 2.51 3.75
CA VAL A 172 19.18 1.56 2.84
C VAL A 172 19.73 0.16 3.09
N LEU A 173 18.82 -0.79 3.29
CA LEU A 173 19.16 -2.20 3.31
C LEU A 173 19.44 -2.65 1.88
N ASP A 174 20.60 -3.24 1.66
CA ASP A 174 20.93 -3.84 0.37
C ASP A 174 20.21 -5.17 0.23
N ILE A 175 19.26 -5.23 -0.72
CA ILE A 175 18.36 -6.38 -0.87
C ILE A 175 18.91 -7.37 -1.91
N HIS A 176 19.08 -8.63 -1.54
CA HIS A 176 19.43 -9.68 -2.50
C HIS A 176 18.20 -10.16 -3.26
N LYS A 177 17.13 -10.51 -2.54
CA LYS A 177 15.86 -10.96 -3.14
C LYS A 177 14.66 -10.39 -2.38
N CYS A 178 13.72 -9.79 -3.12
CA CYS A 178 12.39 -9.49 -2.63
C CYS A 178 11.41 -10.53 -3.18
N TRP A 179 10.62 -11.12 -2.30
CA TRP A 179 9.65 -12.16 -2.62
C TRP A 179 8.25 -11.62 -2.93
N LEU A 180 8.07 -10.29 -2.91
CA LEU A 180 6.75 -9.71 -3.09
C LEU A 180 6.40 -9.38 -4.54
N GLN A 181 7.38 -9.07 -5.40
CA GLN A 181 7.22 -8.83 -6.83
C GLN A 181 7.91 -9.93 -7.63
N ASP A 182 7.45 -10.14 -8.86
CA ASP A 182 8.03 -11.11 -9.79
C ASP A 182 9.55 -11.00 -9.85
N ASP A 183 10.23 -12.14 -10.05
CA ASP A 183 11.68 -12.26 -9.96
C ASP A 183 12.43 -11.41 -11.01
N ILE A 184 11.74 -11.01 -12.08
CA ILE A 184 12.30 -10.08 -13.06
C ILE A 184 12.73 -8.76 -12.40
N SER A 185 12.00 -8.31 -11.36
CA SER A 185 12.35 -7.09 -10.63
C SER A 185 13.68 -7.22 -9.87
N ASN A 186 13.95 -8.41 -9.30
CA ASN A 186 15.24 -8.69 -8.66
C ASN A 186 16.37 -8.67 -9.69
N LYS A 187 16.17 -9.30 -10.85
CA LYS A 187 17.16 -9.35 -11.94
C LYS A 187 17.51 -7.96 -12.47
N ILE A 188 16.49 -7.14 -12.74
CA ILE A 188 16.68 -5.75 -13.21
C ILE A 188 17.42 -4.93 -12.16
N ARG A 189 16.97 -4.96 -10.91
CA ARG A 189 17.60 -4.21 -9.81
C ARG A 189 19.05 -4.59 -9.61
N LEU A 190 19.37 -5.88 -9.59
CA LEU A 190 20.75 -6.36 -9.44
C LEU A 190 21.61 -6.00 -10.66
N CYS A 191 21.07 -6.08 -11.88
CA CYS A 191 21.75 -5.66 -13.09
C CYS A 191 22.12 -4.17 -13.07
N VAL A 192 21.17 -3.29 -12.67
CA VAL A 192 21.45 -1.84 -12.51
C VAL A 192 22.55 -1.62 -11.46
N LYS A 193 22.45 -2.30 -10.31
CA LYS A 193 23.46 -2.22 -9.25
C LYS A 193 24.84 -2.62 -9.76
N GLU A 194 24.95 -3.78 -10.41
CA GLU A 194 26.19 -4.33 -10.93
C GLU A 194 26.81 -3.41 -11.99
N TYR A 195 25.99 -2.90 -12.90
CA TYR A 195 26.45 -1.94 -13.91
C TYR A 195 27.05 -0.70 -13.26
N CYS A 196 26.34 -0.09 -12.31
CA CYS A 196 26.80 1.12 -11.62
C CYS A 196 28.07 0.89 -10.78
N LEU A 197 28.28 -0.31 -10.23
CA LEU A 197 29.49 -0.65 -9.46
C LEU A 197 30.69 -0.97 -10.35
N SER A 198 30.48 -1.47 -11.57
CA SER A 198 31.53 -1.88 -12.50
C SER A 198 31.97 -0.77 -13.45
N HIS A 199 31.24 0.34 -13.54
CA HIS A 199 31.55 1.47 -14.42
C HIS A 199 31.78 2.74 -13.61
N GLU A 200 32.82 3.49 -13.95
CA GLU A 200 33.10 4.78 -13.32
C GLU A 200 32.00 5.81 -13.64
N GLY A 201 31.71 6.71 -12.68
CA GLY A 201 30.81 7.82 -12.90
C GLY A 201 29.34 7.55 -12.56
N TYR A 202 29.02 6.44 -11.91
CA TYR A 202 27.67 6.11 -11.43
C TYR A 202 27.56 6.10 -9.89
N PRO A 203 27.91 7.21 -9.18
CA PRO A 203 27.82 7.25 -7.75
C PRO A 203 26.36 7.11 -7.29
N PHE A 204 26.15 6.29 -6.26
CA PHE A 204 24.84 6.16 -5.60
C PHE A 204 24.52 7.43 -4.81
N PHE A 205 23.25 7.74 -4.69
CA PHE A 205 22.78 8.97 -4.10
C PHE A 205 23.07 9.05 -2.59
N ASP A 206 23.59 10.19 -2.14
CA ASP A 206 23.69 10.56 -0.72
C ASP A 206 22.53 11.47 -0.33
N LEU A 207 21.56 10.90 0.41
CA LEU A 207 20.38 11.66 0.84
C LEU A 207 20.70 12.81 1.81
N ARG A 208 21.83 12.77 2.53
CA ARG A 208 22.21 13.86 3.45
C ARG A 208 22.89 15.00 2.75
N ASN A 209 23.84 14.65 1.87
CA ASN A 209 24.66 15.65 1.19
C ASN A 209 24.00 16.12 -0.12
N GLN A 210 22.95 15.43 -0.59
CA GLN A 210 22.25 15.72 -1.85
C GLN A 210 23.23 15.71 -3.03
N GLU A 211 23.95 14.61 -3.17
CA GLU A 211 24.94 14.38 -4.22
C GLU A 211 24.88 12.92 -4.71
N GLY A 212 25.44 12.66 -5.88
CA GLY A 212 25.39 11.34 -6.52
C GLY A 212 24.70 11.42 -7.87
N PHE A 213 24.43 10.26 -8.49
CA PHE A 213 23.81 10.20 -9.81
C PHE A 213 22.56 9.34 -9.83
N VAL A 214 22.64 8.06 -9.44
CA VAL A 214 21.50 7.14 -9.48
C VAL A 214 20.75 7.19 -8.14
N ARG A 215 19.44 7.47 -8.18
CA ARG A 215 18.60 7.67 -6.98
C ARG A 215 17.64 6.54 -6.71
N THR A 216 16.72 6.29 -7.65
CA THR A 216 15.59 5.38 -7.43
C THR A 216 15.34 4.56 -8.69
N LEU A 217 14.92 3.33 -8.50
CA LEU A 217 14.46 2.43 -9.54
C LEU A 217 13.03 2.00 -9.21
N MET A 218 12.07 2.36 -10.05
CA MET A 218 10.70 1.87 -9.96
C MET A 218 10.48 0.80 -11.03
N ILE A 219 9.88 -0.32 -10.63
CA ILE A 219 9.50 -1.41 -11.53
C ILE A 219 8.01 -1.68 -11.35
N ARG A 220 7.26 -1.69 -12.47
CA ARG A 220 5.87 -2.12 -12.52
C ARG A 220 5.73 -3.28 -13.50
N THR A 221 5.01 -4.30 -13.07
CA THR A 221 4.57 -5.42 -13.92
C THR A 221 3.07 -5.32 -14.10
N ALA A 222 2.53 -5.84 -15.20
CA ALA A 222 1.11 -5.90 -15.43
C ALA A 222 0.63 -7.33 -15.69
N SER A 223 -0.66 -7.58 -15.50
CA SER A 223 -1.31 -8.87 -15.78
C SER A 223 -1.21 -9.29 -17.25
N THR A 224 -1.05 -8.33 -18.16
CA THR A 224 -0.86 -8.54 -19.61
C THR A 224 0.57 -8.97 -20.00
N GLY A 225 1.51 -8.95 -19.04
CA GLY A 225 2.94 -9.16 -19.29
C GLY A 225 3.72 -7.87 -19.62
N ASP A 226 3.06 -6.71 -19.67
CA ASP A 226 3.76 -5.43 -19.80
C ASP A 226 4.68 -5.19 -18.59
N LEU A 227 5.87 -4.64 -18.86
CA LEU A 227 6.90 -4.34 -17.87
C LEU A 227 7.39 -2.90 -18.02
N MET A 228 7.17 -2.10 -16.99
CA MET A 228 7.65 -0.71 -16.94
C MET A 228 8.82 -0.60 -15.96
N VAL A 229 9.86 0.07 -16.40
CA VAL A 229 11.05 0.41 -15.60
C VAL A 229 11.29 1.90 -15.69
N VAL A 230 11.38 2.57 -14.53
CA VAL A 230 11.68 3.99 -14.42
C VAL A 230 12.91 4.18 -13.56
N LEU A 231 13.97 4.74 -14.15
CA LEU A 231 15.19 5.14 -13.43
C LEU A 231 15.15 6.63 -13.11
N VAL A 232 15.43 6.96 -11.87
CA VAL A 232 15.52 8.35 -11.41
C VAL A 232 16.98 8.72 -11.19
N PHE A 233 17.42 9.74 -11.89
CA PHE A 233 18.75 10.33 -11.76
C PHE A 233 18.68 11.66 -11.03
N PHE A 234 19.74 12.02 -10.29
CA PHE A 234 19.78 13.27 -9.53
C PHE A 234 20.00 14.49 -10.42
N HIS A 235 20.86 14.37 -11.43
CA HIS A 235 21.14 15.43 -12.40
C HIS A 235 21.22 14.84 -13.81
N GLU A 236 21.17 15.72 -14.82
CA GLU A 236 21.32 15.28 -16.21
C GLU A 236 22.80 14.98 -16.51
N ASP A 237 23.03 13.82 -17.09
CA ASP A 237 24.25 13.39 -17.74
C ASP A 237 23.84 12.45 -18.86
N VAL A 238 23.72 12.99 -20.07
CA VAL A 238 23.15 12.31 -21.23
C VAL A 238 23.94 11.03 -21.56
N GLU A 239 25.27 11.11 -21.58
CA GLU A 239 26.12 9.98 -21.95
C GLU A 239 25.96 8.80 -20.98
N ARG A 240 26.07 9.06 -19.69
CA ARG A 240 25.93 8.03 -18.65
C ARG A 240 24.51 7.47 -18.58
N ARG A 241 23.50 8.35 -18.63
CA ARG A 241 22.10 7.94 -18.62
C ARG A 241 21.77 7.02 -19.79
N GLU A 242 22.17 7.41 -21.03
CA GLU A 242 21.91 6.61 -22.22
C GLU A 242 22.66 5.29 -22.22
N ALA A 243 23.91 5.27 -21.75
CA ALA A 243 24.67 4.04 -21.63
C ALA A 243 23.98 3.01 -20.70
N LEU A 244 23.54 3.44 -19.51
CA LEU A 244 22.85 2.56 -18.57
C LEU A 244 21.48 2.11 -19.10
N LEU A 245 20.69 3.03 -19.68
CA LEU A 245 19.36 2.70 -20.22
C LEU A 245 19.47 1.77 -21.45
N SER A 246 20.46 1.97 -22.33
CA SER A 246 20.74 1.08 -23.46
C SER A 246 21.14 -0.31 -22.98
N HIS A 247 22.02 -0.42 -21.99
CA HIS A 247 22.38 -1.69 -21.37
C HIS A 247 21.15 -2.46 -20.86
N LEU A 248 20.22 -1.77 -20.17
CA LEU A 248 18.98 -2.37 -19.70
C LEU A 248 18.08 -2.82 -20.86
N ALA A 249 17.94 -1.97 -21.89
CA ALA A 249 17.11 -2.27 -23.05
C ALA A 249 17.62 -3.46 -23.87
N GLU A 250 18.93 -3.71 -23.86
CA GLU A 250 19.57 -4.87 -24.51
C GLU A 250 19.47 -6.13 -23.64
N ARG A 251 19.68 -5.98 -22.34
CA ARG A 251 19.71 -7.11 -21.40
C ARG A 251 18.32 -7.66 -21.08
N PHE A 252 17.30 -6.79 -21.11
CA PHE A 252 15.90 -7.11 -20.79
C PHE A 252 14.98 -6.66 -21.94
N PRO A 253 14.94 -7.38 -23.06
CA PRO A 253 14.08 -7.04 -24.21
C PRO A 253 12.60 -7.08 -23.90
N GLU A 254 12.20 -7.75 -22.80
CA GLU A 254 10.83 -7.81 -22.27
C GLU A 254 10.34 -6.49 -21.68
N ILE A 255 11.21 -5.50 -21.43
CA ILE A 255 10.79 -4.17 -20.95
C ILE A 255 9.99 -3.48 -22.07
N THR A 256 8.67 -3.30 -21.84
CA THR A 256 7.76 -2.65 -22.79
C THR A 256 7.72 -1.13 -22.63
N SER A 257 8.19 -0.62 -21.48
CA SER A 257 8.17 0.80 -21.11
C SER A 257 9.42 1.13 -20.28
N LEU A 258 10.47 1.64 -20.92
CA LEU A 258 11.70 2.09 -20.26
C LEU A 258 11.73 3.60 -20.22
N MET A 259 11.73 4.15 -19.03
CA MET A 259 11.62 5.58 -18.78
C MET A 259 12.68 6.07 -17.79
N TYR A 260 12.83 7.38 -17.72
CA TYR A 260 13.68 8.03 -16.75
C TYR A 260 13.12 9.36 -16.26
N VAL A 261 13.65 9.82 -15.14
CA VAL A 261 13.33 11.12 -14.53
C VAL A 261 14.63 11.77 -14.06
N ILE A 262 14.77 13.08 -14.28
CA ILE A 262 15.80 13.88 -13.63
C ILE A 262 15.18 14.57 -12.42
N ASN A 263 15.54 14.14 -11.22
CA ASN A 263 15.01 14.67 -9.97
C ASN A 263 16.11 15.23 -9.08
N GLY A 264 16.42 16.51 -9.24
CA GLY A 264 17.36 17.27 -8.42
C GLY A 264 16.79 17.81 -7.09
N LYS A 265 15.56 17.41 -6.71
CA LYS A 265 14.93 17.86 -5.45
C LYS A 265 15.44 17.09 -4.23
N CYS A 266 15.17 17.64 -3.04
CA CYS A 266 15.52 17.00 -1.80
C CYS A 266 14.67 15.75 -1.46
N ASN A 267 13.53 15.56 -2.11
CA ASN A 267 12.64 14.41 -1.90
C ASN A 267 12.59 13.48 -3.13
N ASP A 268 12.07 12.27 -2.94
CA ASP A 268 12.04 11.23 -3.98
C ASP A 268 10.75 11.25 -4.82
N THR A 269 9.80 12.19 -4.56
CA THR A 269 8.55 12.23 -5.33
C THR A 269 8.81 12.65 -6.77
N ILE A 270 8.16 11.95 -7.70
CA ILE A 270 8.23 12.23 -9.14
C ILE A 270 6.92 12.81 -9.70
N THR A 271 5.91 13.04 -8.85
CA THR A 271 4.58 13.49 -9.27
C THR A 271 4.60 14.81 -10.03
N ASP A 272 5.45 15.74 -9.62
CA ASP A 272 5.68 17.05 -10.20
C ASP A 272 6.89 17.12 -11.16
N GLN A 273 7.50 15.96 -11.49
CA GLN A 273 8.62 15.87 -12.42
C GLN A 273 8.16 15.35 -13.79
N GLU A 274 8.86 15.70 -14.85
CA GLU A 274 8.65 15.10 -16.16
C GLU A 274 9.21 13.68 -16.19
N VAL A 275 8.43 12.73 -16.70
CA VAL A 275 8.86 11.35 -16.94
C VAL A 275 9.07 11.19 -18.44
N LEU A 276 10.29 10.89 -18.83
CA LEU A 276 10.70 10.81 -20.23
C LEU A 276 10.83 9.36 -20.69
N VAL A 277 10.29 9.05 -21.87
CA VAL A 277 10.38 7.73 -22.46
C VAL A 277 11.72 7.59 -23.16
N PHE A 278 12.51 6.58 -22.76
CA PHE A 278 13.72 6.20 -23.47
C PHE A 278 13.42 5.17 -24.57
N LYS A 279 12.59 4.15 -24.26
CA LYS A 279 12.21 3.11 -25.20
C LYS A 279 10.82 2.56 -24.91
N GLY A 280 10.06 2.27 -25.94
CA GLY A 280 8.75 1.63 -25.84
C GLY A 280 7.61 2.62 -25.58
N LYS A 281 6.67 2.25 -24.69
CA LYS A 281 5.45 3.01 -24.40
C LYS A 281 5.64 3.92 -23.19
N ASP A 282 4.78 4.94 -23.05
CA ASP A 282 4.67 5.80 -21.86
C ASP A 282 3.82 5.18 -20.73
N HIS A 283 3.36 3.93 -20.89
CA HIS A 283 2.44 3.25 -19.99
C HIS A 283 2.55 1.73 -20.10
N ILE A 284 1.91 1.04 -19.19
CA ILE A 284 1.56 -0.38 -19.26
C ILE A 284 0.05 -0.54 -19.27
N ILE A 285 -0.43 -1.69 -19.73
CA ILE A 285 -1.86 -2.05 -19.71
C ILE A 285 -2.08 -3.14 -18.67
N GLU A 286 -3.00 -2.87 -17.74
CA GLU A 286 -3.57 -3.87 -16.84
C GLU A 286 -4.92 -4.35 -17.39
N GLU A 287 -5.24 -5.61 -17.17
CA GLU A 287 -6.51 -6.19 -17.61
C GLU A 287 -7.31 -6.77 -16.44
N MET A 288 -8.62 -6.53 -16.43
CA MET A 288 -9.56 -7.05 -15.44
C MET A 288 -10.92 -7.32 -16.09
N GLU A 289 -11.36 -8.58 -16.12
CA GLU A 289 -12.63 -9.00 -16.77
C GLU A 289 -12.81 -8.47 -18.21
N GLY A 290 -11.75 -8.44 -19.00
CA GLY A 290 -11.76 -7.91 -20.37
C GLY A 290 -11.86 -6.39 -20.44
N LEU A 291 -11.71 -5.68 -19.31
CA LEU A 291 -11.48 -4.25 -19.26
C LEU A 291 -9.98 -3.98 -19.23
N GLN A 292 -9.53 -3.04 -20.04
CA GLN A 292 -8.16 -2.60 -20.10
C GLN A 292 -7.98 -1.26 -19.38
N PHE A 293 -6.91 -1.15 -18.60
CA PHE A 293 -6.57 0.06 -17.85
C PHE A 293 -5.17 0.51 -18.23
N LYS A 294 -5.08 1.71 -18.78
CA LYS A 294 -3.80 2.40 -19.02
C LYS A 294 -3.24 2.86 -17.68
N VAL A 295 -2.04 2.39 -17.32
CA VAL A 295 -1.36 2.73 -16.08
C VAL A 295 -0.03 3.41 -16.42
N GLY A 296 0.07 4.69 -16.16
CA GLY A 296 1.28 5.48 -16.31
C GLY A 296 2.23 5.34 -15.11
N PRO A 297 3.44 5.90 -15.20
CA PRO A 297 4.43 5.84 -14.11
C PRO A 297 3.94 6.52 -12.83
N LYS A 298 3.11 7.55 -12.95
CA LYS A 298 2.56 8.33 -11.82
C LYS A 298 1.16 7.88 -11.39
N SER A 299 0.45 7.11 -12.24
CA SER A 299 -0.92 6.68 -11.96
C SER A 299 -1.00 5.78 -10.72
N PHE A 300 -1.99 6.04 -9.87
CA PHE A 300 -2.33 5.09 -8.82
C PHE A 300 -3.04 3.88 -9.44
N TYR A 301 -2.61 2.71 -9.09
CA TYR A 301 -3.27 1.43 -9.36
C TYR A 301 -2.97 0.49 -8.20
N GLN A 302 -3.93 -0.32 -7.78
CA GLN A 302 -3.75 -1.26 -6.66
C GLN A 302 -2.56 -2.19 -6.92
N THR A 303 -1.65 -2.30 -5.94
CA THR A 303 -0.36 -2.96 -6.15
C THR A 303 -0.40 -4.49 -6.06
N ASN A 304 -1.57 -5.08 -5.90
CA ASN A 304 -1.87 -6.50 -6.08
C ASN A 304 -3.08 -6.59 -7.03
N SER A 305 -2.83 -6.79 -8.33
CA SER A 305 -3.87 -6.75 -9.37
C SER A 305 -4.91 -7.85 -9.19
N GLU A 306 -4.48 -9.06 -8.84
CA GLU A 306 -5.35 -10.21 -8.65
C GLU A 306 -6.32 -10.00 -7.46
N GLN A 307 -5.78 -9.53 -6.34
CA GLN A 307 -6.59 -9.30 -5.16
C GLN A 307 -7.42 -8.00 -5.27
N ALA A 308 -6.98 -7.02 -6.05
CA ALA A 308 -7.80 -5.85 -6.39
C ALA A 308 -9.06 -6.25 -7.15
N TYR A 309 -8.94 -7.16 -8.10
CA TYR A 309 -10.09 -7.73 -8.79
C TYR A 309 -11.07 -8.39 -7.80
N ASN A 310 -10.57 -9.18 -6.86
CA ASN A 310 -11.41 -9.80 -5.83
C ASN A 310 -12.07 -8.76 -4.92
N LEU A 311 -11.35 -7.71 -4.53
CA LEU A 311 -11.90 -6.58 -3.75
C LEU A 311 -13.04 -5.88 -4.50
N TYR A 312 -12.84 -5.61 -5.79
CA TYR A 312 -13.84 -4.93 -6.62
C TYR A 312 -15.04 -5.83 -6.92
N LYS A 313 -14.86 -7.15 -7.02
CA LYS A 313 -15.99 -8.09 -7.08
C LYS A 313 -16.87 -8.01 -5.83
N VAL A 314 -16.26 -7.97 -4.64
CA VAL A 314 -17.01 -7.80 -3.39
C VAL A 314 -17.75 -6.45 -3.39
N ALA A 315 -17.09 -5.38 -3.79
CA ALA A 315 -17.73 -4.06 -3.86
C ALA A 315 -18.92 -4.03 -4.85
N ARG A 316 -18.75 -4.64 -6.03
CA ARG A 316 -19.82 -4.75 -7.05
C ARG A 316 -20.97 -5.64 -6.57
N GLU A 317 -20.68 -6.75 -5.92
CA GLU A 317 -21.69 -7.63 -5.32
C GLU A 317 -22.51 -6.89 -4.26
N PHE A 318 -21.84 -6.15 -3.38
CA PHE A 318 -22.51 -5.35 -2.35
C PHE A 318 -23.32 -4.20 -2.94
N ALA A 319 -22.86 -3.61 -4.03
CA ALA A 319 -23.61 -2.58 -4.75
C ALA A 319 -24.95 -3.10 -5.32
N GLY A 320 -25.04 -4.40 -5.65
CA GLY A 320 -26.27 -5.06 -6.10
C GLY A 320 -26.93 -4.37 -7.30
N LEU A 321 -26.13 -4.00 -8.31
CA LEU A 321 -26.58 -3.23 -9.47
C LEU A 321 -27.41 -4.09 -10.44
N THR A 322 -28.46 -3.51 -11.01
CA THR A 322 -29.41 -4.17 -11.94
C THR A 322 -29.42 -3.55 -13.34
N GLY A 323 -28.65 -2.48 -13.56
CA GLY A 323 -28.61 -1.72 -14.82
C GLY A 323 -29.43 -0.43 -14.80
N ASN A 324 -30.18 -0.17 -13.72
CA ASN A 324 -31.07 1.00 -13.62
C ASN A 324 -30.52 2.08 -12.69
N GLU A 325 -29.49 1.79 -11.90
CA GLU A 325 -29.01 2.64 -10.83
C GLU A 325 -28.11 3.77 -11.35
N MET A 326 -28.29 4.94 -10.74
CA MET A 326 -27.34 6.04 -10.77
C MET A 326 -26.30 5.79 -9.67
N VAL A 327 -25.04 5.58 -10.06
CA VAL A 327 -23.94 5.26 -9.16
C VAL A 327 -23.01 6.46 -9.03
N TYR A 328 -22.63 6.82 -7.82
CA TYR A 328 -21.52 7.73 -7.57
C TYR A 328 -20.31 6.95 -7.05
N ASP A 329 -19.16 7.09 -7.70
CA ASP A 329 -17.87 6.53 -7.29
C ASP A 329 -17.01 7.65 -6.72
N LEU A 330 -16.93 7.71 -5.39
CA LEU A 330 -16.22 8.75 -4.67
C LEU A 330 -14.77 8.32 -4.42
N TYR A 331 -13.82 9.22 -4.68
CA TYR A 331 -12.38 8.95 -4.71
C TYR A 331 -12.02 7.95 -5.83
N THR A 332 -12.55 8.23 -7.03
CA THR A 332 -12.56 7.28 -8.15
C THR A 332 -11.15 6.96 -8.71
N GLY A 333 -10.13 7.76 -8.39
CA GLY A 333 -8.77 7.61 -8.90
C GLY A 333 -8.75 7.62 -10.43
N THR A 334 -8.12 6.62 -11.05
CA THR A 334 -8.07 6.44 -12.51
C THR A 334 -9.35 5.79 -13.07
N GLY A 335 -10.45 5.85 -12.33
CA GLY A 335 -11.76 5.35 -12.74
C GLY A 335 -11.89 3.82 -12.76
N THR A 336 -11.05 3.11 -11.99
CA THR A 336 -11.03 1.64 -12.03
C THR A 336 -12.37 1.05 -11.57
N ILE A 337 -12.86 1.45 -10.38
CA ILE A 337 -14.16 0.96 -9.86
C ILE A 337 -15.30 1.45 -10.75
N ALA A 338 -15.31 2.74 -11.14
CA ALA A 338 -16.33 3.32 -12.00
C ALA A 338 -16.51 2.52 -13.30
N ASN A 339 -15.39 2.22 -14.00
CA ASN A 339 -15.43 1.43 -15.23
C ASN A 339 -15.84 -0.02 -14.98
N PHE A 340 -15.36 -0.61 -13.86
CA PHE A 340 -15.67 -1.99 -13.51
C PHE A 340 -17.16 -2.25 -13.24
N VAL A 341 -17.87 -1.26 -12.68
CA VAL A 341 -19.32 -1.38 -12.39
C VAL A 341 -20.21 -0.81 -13.48
N SER A 342 -19.68 -0.05 -14.44
CA SER A 342 -20.44 0.70 -15.45
C SER A 342 -21.40 -0.16 -16.28
N ARG A 343 -20.97 -1.39 -16.63
CA ARG A 343 -21.80 -2.32 -17.43
C ARG A 343 -23.07 -2.78 -16.71
N GLN A 344 -23.14 -2.61 -15.39
CA GLN A 344 -24.28 -2.99 -14.55
C GLN A 344 -24.99 -1.77 -13.95
N ALA A 345 -24.64 -0.56 -14.38
CA ALA A 345 -25.24 0.70 -13.92
C ALA A 345 -25.88 1.47 -15.09
N LYS A 346 -26.91 2.24 -14.80
CA LYS A 346 -27.46 3.19 -15.78
C LYS A 346 -26.48 4.30 -16.10
N LYS A 347 -25.81 4.83 -15.08
CA LYS A 347 -24.82 5.89 -15.18
C LYS A 347 -23.90 5.83 -13.96
N VAL A 348 -22.61 6.09 -14.17
CA VAL A 348 -21.62 6.22 -13.09
C VAL A 348 -21.01 7.62 -13.10
N THR A 349 -21.00 8.29 -11.96
CA THR A 349 -20.36 9.59 -11.79
C THR A 349 -19.18 9.43 -10.85
N GLY A 350 -17.96 9.62 -11.36
CA GLY A 350 -16.71 9.55 -10.58
C GLY A 350 -16.24 10.94 -10.17
N ILE A 351 -15.76 11.08 -8.94
CA ILE A 351 -15.18 12.32 -8.39
C ILE A 351 -13.80 12.01 -7.80
N GLU A 352 -12.79 12.81 -8.16
CA GLU A 352 -11.40 12.64 -7.72
C GLU A 352 -10.71 14.00 -7.56
N TYR A 353 -9.84 14.09 -6.56
CA TYR A 353 -9.08 15.31 -6.28
C TYR A 353 -8.00 15.62 -7.34
N VAL A 354 -7.35 14.57 -7.88
CA VAL A 354 -6.19 14.69 -8.78
C VAL A 354 -6.67 14.82 -10.23
N PRO A 355 -6.48 15.98 -10.90
CA PRO A 355 -6.96 16.17 -12.27
C PRO A 355 -6.37 15.17 -13.28
N GLU A 356 -5.10 14.81 -13.14
CA GLU A 356 -4.44 13.85 -14.02
C GLU A 356 -5.05 12.45 -13.90
N ALA A 357 -5.50 12.05 -12.72
CA ALA A 357 -6.21 10.79 -12.52
C ALA A 357 -7.58 10.79 -13.21
N ILE A 358 -8.26 11.94 -13.25
CA ILE A 358 -9.52 12.10 -14.00
C ILE A 358 -9.29 12.00 -15.52
N GLU A 359 -8.19 12.54 -16.05
CA GLU A 359 -7.87 12.34 -17.46
C GLU A 359 -7.55 10.86 -17.76
N ASP A 360 -6.81 10.17 -16.88
CA ASP A 360 -6.61 8.72 -16.98
C ASP A 360 -7.97 7.96 -16.94
N ALA A 361 -8.90 8.37 -16.06
CA ALA A 361 -10.23 7.75 -15.96
C ALA A 361 -11.05 7.87 -17.26
N LYS A 362 -11.01 9.04 -17.90
CA LYS A 362 -11.65 9.28 -19.21
C LYS A 362 -11.02 8.42 -20.31
N VAL A 363 -9.67 8.36 -20.32
CA VAL A 363 -8.93 7.52 -21.27
C VAL A 363 -9.30 6.04 -21.07
N ASN A 364 -9.39 5.57 -19.83
CA ASN A 364 -9.77 4.20 -19.51
C ASN A 364 -11.21 3.88 -19.92
N SER A 365 -12.16 4.82 -19.76
CA SER A 365 -13.52 4.65 -20.26
C SER A 365 -13.55 4.55 -21.78
N ALA A 366 -12.86 5.45 -22.49
CA ALA A 366 -12.80 5.44 -23.95
C ALA A 366 -12.14 4.15 -24.48
N LEU A 367 -11.05 3.69 -23.85
CA LEU A 367 -10.35 2.45 -24.21
C LEU A 367 -11.29 1.22 -24.15
N ASN A 368 -12.23 1.23 -23.21
CA ASN A 368 -13.19 0.16 -22.99
C ASN A 368 -14.57 0.38 -23.66
N HIS A 369 -14.69 1.41 -24.47
CA HIS A 369 -15.97 1.79 -25.14
C HIS A 369 -17.11 2.00 -24.14
N ILE A 370 -16.81 2.60 -22.96
CA ILE A 370 -17.79 2.89 -21.92
C ILE A 370 -18.26 4.34 -22.09
N GLU A 371 -19.56 4.53 -22.31
CA GLU A 371 -20.16 5.83 -22.60
C GLU A 371 -21.01 6.39 -21.44
N ASN A 372 -21.30 5.56 -20.43
CA ASN A 372 -22.17 5.92 -19.32
C ASN A 372 -21.43 6.36 -18.05
N THR A 373 -20.16 6.73 -18.16
CA THR A 373 -19.35 7.29 -17.08
C THR A 373 -19.12 8.80 -17.27
N LEU A 374 -19.14 9.55 -16.18
CA LEU A 374 -18.76 10.97 -16.14
C LEU A 374 -17.80 11.20 -14.98
N PHE A 375 -16.78 12.04 -15.19
CA PHE A 375 -15.73 12.29 -14.21
C PHE A 375 -15.54 13.78 -13.94
N TYR A 376 -15.36 14.11 -12.64
CA TYR A 376 -15.18 15.47 -12.15
C TYR A 376 -13.93 15.56 -11.28
N ALA A 377 -13.06 16.52 -11.59
CA ALA A 377 -11.84 16.80 -10.83
C ALA A 377 -12.07 17.88 -9.79
N GLY A 378 -11.67 17.63 -8.54
CA GLY A 378 -11.68 18.60 -7.46
C GLY A 378 -11.76 17.96 -6.08
N ASP A 379 -11.59 18.79 -5.03
CA ASP A 379 -11.71 18.31 -3.65
C ASP A 379 -13.14 17.78 -3.42
N MET A 380 -13.23 16.59 -2.87
CA MET A 380 -14.51 15.91 -2.65
C MET A 380 -15.52 16.77 -1.89
N LYS A 381 -15.08 17.48 -0.85
CA LYS A 381 -15.94 18.37 -0.04
C LYS A 381 -16.46 19.59 -0.83
N ASP A 382 -15.70 20.04 -1.86
CA ASP A 382 -16.06 21.22 -2.64
C ASP A 382 -16.91 20.85 -3.86
N ILE A 383 -16.71 19.66 -4.44
CA ILE A 383 -17.46 19.16 -5.59
C ILE A 383 -18.77 18.49 -5.15
N LEU A 384 -18.71 17.54 -4.21
CA LEU A 384 -19.88 16.79 -3.76
C LEU A 384 -20.72 17.65 -2.80
N THR A 385 -21.51 18.55 -3.38
CA THR A 385 -22.40 19.48 -2.66
C THR A 385 -23.88 19.13 -2.92
N GLN A 386 -24.77 19.77 -2.15
CA GLN A 386 -26.21 19.64 -2.42
C GLN A 386 -26.58 20.14 -3.81
N ASP A 387 -25.95 21.21 -4.27
CA ASP A 387 -26.18 21.75 -5.61
C ASP A 387 -25.69 20.78 -6.69
N PHE A 388 -24.55 20.13 -6.49
CA PHE A 388 -24.06 19.06 -7.38
C PHE A 388 -25.08 17.92 -7.48
N ILE A 389 -25.61 17.45 -6.36
CA ILE A 389 -26.64 16.40 -6.31
C ILE A 389 -27.91 16.86 -7.06
N ASN A 390 -28.35 18.09 -6.85
CA ASN A 390 -29.53 18.64 -7.51
C ASN A 390 -29.35 18.76 -9.04
N GLN A 391 -28.14 19.09 -9.50
CA GLN A 391 -27.81 19.27 -10.90
C GLN A 391 -27.60 17.92 -11.62
N HIS A 392 -26.93 16.98 -11.01
CA HIS A 392 -26.49 15.73 -11.63
C HIS A 392 -27.40 14.52 -11.31
N GLY A 393 -28.36 14.68 -10.42
CA GLY A 393 -29.29 13.66 -9.95
C GLY A 393 -28.80 12.97 -8.66
N ARG A 394 -29.76 12.49 -7.87
CA ARG A 394 -29.47 11.72 -6.66
C ARG A 394 -28.95 10.35 -7.04
N PRO A 395 -27.85 9.88 -6.40
CA PRO A 395 -27.40 8.51 -6.60
C PRO A 395 -28.32 7.51 -5.91
N ASP A 396 -28.57 6.38 -6.56
CA ASP A 396 -29.20 5.21 -5.92
C ASP A 396 -28.18 4.44 -5.09
N VAL A 397 -26.93 4.41 -5.56
CA VAL A 397 -25.81 3.74 -4.89
C VAL A 397 -24.59 4.65 -4.85
N ILE A 398 -23.92 4.72 -3.72
CA ILE A 398 -22.59 5.32 -3.59
C ILE A 398 -21.57 4.22 -3.31
N ILE A 399 -20.48 4.18 -4.09
CA ILE A 399 -19.29 3.41 -3.80
C ILE A 399 -18.22 4.41 -3.39
N THR A 400 -17.51 4.18 -2.29
CA THR A 400 -16.48 5.09 -1.79
C THR A 400 -15.24 4.34 -1.32
N ASP A 401 -14.06 4.79 -1.74
CA ASP A 401 -12.75 4.25 -1.34
C ASP A 401 -11.83 5.41 -0.91
N PRO A 402 -12.11 6.04 0.24
CA PRO A 402 -11.39 7.22 0.69
C PRO A 402 -9.96 6.90 1.14
N PRO A 403 -9.08 7.92 1.26
CA PRO A 403 -7.73 7.77 1.78
C PRO A 403 -7.75 7.29 3.25
N ARG A 404 -6.59 6.91 3.79
CA ARG A 404 -6.42 6.37 5.17
C ARG A 404 -7.03 7.23 6.28
N ALA A 405 -7.24 8.52 6.04
CA ALA A 405 -7.86 9.43 7.00
C ALA A 405 -9.40 9.24 7.11
N GLY A 406 -10.01 8.51 6.18
CA GLY A 406 -11.45 8.40 6.03
C GLY A 406 -12.04 9.60 5.30
N MET A 407 -13.37 9.73 5.34
CA MET A 407 -14.09 10.85 4.72
C MET A 407 -14.08 12.09 5.60
N HIS A 408 -14.15 13.27 4.95
CA HIS A 408 -14.40 14.52 5.65
C HIS A 408 -15.87 14.61 6.09
N ASP A 409 -16.15 15.31 7.18
CA ASP A 409 -17.50 15.44 7.73
C ASP A 409 -18.49 16.04 6.71
N ASP A 410 -18.06 17.00 5.87
CA ASP A 410 -18.90 17.58 4.83
C ASP A 410 -19.30 16.57 3.76
N VAL A 411 -18.42 15.63 3.42
CA VAL A 411 -18.71 14.53 2.48
C VAL A 411 -19.76 13.60 3.10
N ILE A 412 -19.61 13.24 4.37
CA ILE A 412 -20.59 12.42 5.11
C ILE A 412 -21.94 13.13 5.16
N ASN A 413 -21.98 14.43 5.48
CA ASN A 413 -23.20 15.21 5.52
C ASN A 413 -23.90 15.26 4.14
N THR A 414 -23.14 15.38 3.04
CA THR A 414 -23.70 15.36 1.70
C THR A 414 -24.23 13.98 1.33
N ILE A 415 -23.56 12.89 1.72
CA ILE A 415 -24.09 11.53 1.57
C ILE A 415 -25.41 11.36 2.32
N LEU A 416 -25.49 11.84 3.55
CA LEU A 416 -26.72 11.83 4.37
C LEU A 416 -27.82 12.70 3.75
N PHE A 417 -27.49 13.76 3.02
CA PHE A 417 -28.46 14.57 2.25
C PHE A 417 -28.91 13.87 0.96
N ALA A 418 -27.97 13.25 0.23
CA ALA A 418 -28.27 12.54 -1.01
C ALA A 418 -29.17 11.32 -0.78
N GLU A 419 -29.08 10.70 0.39
CA GLU A 419 -29.88 9.55 0.81
C GLU A 419 -29.90 8.40 -0.21
N PRO A 420 -28.73 7.90 -0.71
CA PRO A 420 -28.72 6.71 -1.54
C PRO A 420 -29.35 5.52 -0.82
N GLU A 421 -29.94 4.60 -1.58
CA GLU A 421 -30.49 3.35 -1.00
C GLU A 421 -29.40 2.47 -0.42
N ARG A 422 -28.21 2.47 -1.07
CA ARG A 422 -27.05 1.68 -0.64
C ARG A 422 -25.75 2.50 -0.67
N ILE A 423 -24.88 2.20 0.29
CA ILE A 423 -23.51 2.72 0.30
C ILE A 423 -22.57 1.52 0.41
N VAL A 424 -21.61 1.41 -0.50
CA VAL A 424 -20.50 0.44 -0.42
C VAL A 424 -19.25 1.20 -0.02
N TYR A 425 -18.76 0.93 1.17
CA TYR A 425 -17.59 1.61 1.73
C TYR A 425 -16.37 0.66 1.74
N VAL A 426 -15.43 0.88 0.84
CA VAL A 426 -14.11 0.22 0.80
C VAL A 426 -13.13 1.05 1.63
N SER A 427 -12.28 0.42 2.44
CA SER A 427 -11.31 1.14 3.26
C SER A 427 -10.08 0.31 3.62
N CYS A 428 -8.92 0.92 3.49
CA CYS A 428 -7.65 0.36 3.98
C CYS A 428 -7.36 0.66 5.47
N ASN A 429 -8.28 1.34 6.17
CA ASN A 429 -8.13 1.66 7.59
C ASN A 429 -9.44 1.43 8.35
N PRO A 430 -9.61 0.27 9.00
CA PRO A 430 -10.83 -0.07 9.72
C PRO A 430 -11.19 0.89 10.85
N ALA A 431 -10.21 1.60 11.43
CA ALA A 431 -10.48 2.53 12.54
C ALA A 431 -11.16 3.82 12.07
N THR A 432 -10.69 4.42 10.95
CA THR A 432 -11.34 5.59 10.35
C THR A 432 -12.67 5.22 9.70
N GLN A 433 -12.75 4.06 9.07
CA GLN A 433 -14.01 3.53 8.56
C GLN A 433 -15.04 3.38 9.69
N ALA A 434 -14.65 2.83 10.85
CA ALA A 434 -15.52 2.67 12.01
C ALA A 434 -16.07 4.02 12.51
N ARG A 435 -15.24 5.08 12.53
CA ARG A 435 -15.67 6.44 12.85
C ARG A 435 -16.74 6.93 11.87
N ASP A 436 -16.49 6.80 10.58
CA ASP A 436 -17.38 7.27 9.53
C ASP A 436 -18.71 6.50 9.53
N LEU A 437 -18.65 5.19 9.74
CA LEU A 437 -19.85 4.35 9.89
C LEU A 437 -20.72 4.78 11.09
N SER A 438 -20.10 5.18 12.19
CA SER A 438 -20.82 5.73 13.35
C SER A 438 -21.62 6.98 12.98
N LEU A 439 -21.04 7.86 12.14
CA LEU A 439 -21.73 9.06 11.65
C LEU A 439 -22.86 8.72 10.67
N LEU A 440 -22.62 7.78 9.75
CA LEU A 440 -23.64 7.31 8.79
C LEU A 440 -24.76 6.53 9.46
N SER A 441 -24.54 5.97 10.65
CA SER A 441 -25.51 5.14 11.37
C SER A 441 -26.81 5.86 11.74
N VAL A 442 -26.85 7.20 11.64
CA VAL A 442 -28.09 8.01 11.84
C VAL A 442 -29.19 7.60 10.85
N LYS A 443 -28.83 7.31 9.57
CA LYS A 443 -29.77 6.95 8.50
C LYS A 443 -29.55 5.56 7.93
N TYR A 444 -28.42 4.92 8.22
CA TYR A 444 -28.02 3.65 7.60
C TYR A 444 -27.77 2.56 8.63
N SER A 445 -28.02 1.32 8.23
CA SER A 445 -27.60 0.11 8.96
C SER A 445 -26.51 -0.64 8.19
N VAL A 446 -25.56 -1.20 8.92
CA VAL A 446 -24.51 -2.04 8.34
C VAL A 446 -25.06 -3.45 8.09
N LYS A 447 -25.25 -3.80 6.84
CA LYS A 447 -25.80 -5.09 6.40
C LYS A 447 -24.74 -6.17 6.30
N LYS A 448 -23.65 -5.89 5.58
CA LYS A 448 -22.57 -6.87 5.36
C LYS A 448 -21.21 -6.24 5.58
N VAL A 449 -20.30 -7.03 6.11
CA VAL A 449 -18.90 -6.66 6.29
C VAL A 449 -18.03 -7.80 5.77
N ARG A 450 -17.09 -7.49 4.90
CA ARG A 450 -16.12 -8.45 4.37
C ARG A 450 -14.71 -7.88 4.35
N PRO A 451 -13.83 -8.31 5.25
CA PRO A 451 -12.41 -7.99 5.17
C PRO A 451 -11.76 -8.69 3.96
N VAL A 452 -10.74 -8.05 3.38
CA VAL A 452 -9.99 -8.58 2.23
C VAL A 452 -8.49 -8.41 2.50
N ASP A 453 -7.73 -9.48 2.35
CA ASP A 453 -6.29 -9.42 2.47
C ASP A 453 -5.63 -9.05 1.12
N MET A 454 -5.36 -7.77 0.92
CA MET A 454 -4.66 -7.26 -0.26
C MET A 454 -3.15 -7.51 -0.20
N PHE A 455 -2.57 -7.63 1.00
CA PHE A 455 -1.11 -7.60 1.19
C PHE A 455 -0.66 -8.67 2.19
N PRO A 456 -0.55 -9.95 1.77
CA PRO A 456 0.02 -11.02 2.59
C PRO A 456 1.36 -10.63 3.23
N HIS A 457 1.65 -11.16 4.41
CA HIS A 457 2.85 -10.88 5.22
C HIS A 457 2.97 -9.46 5.76
N THR A 458 1.98 -8.61 5.52
CA THR A 458 1.86 -7.27 6.12
C THR A 458 0.66 -7.24 7.07
N HIS A 459 0.58 -6.18 7.88
CA HIS A 459 -0.57 -5.97 8.77
C HIS A 459 -1.76 -5.25 8.10
N HIS A 460 -1.60 -4.83 6.86
CA HIS A 460 -2.65 -4.10 6.13
C HIS A 460 -3.82 -5.02 5.80
N VAL A 461 -5.02 -4.49 5.95
CA VAL A 461 -6.27 -5.15 5.59
C VAL A 461 -7.19 -4.13 4.93
N GLU A 462 -7.80 -4.51 3.83
CA GLU A 462 -8.93 -3.79 3.24
C GLU A 462 -10.23 -4.32 3.83
N ASN A 463 -11.26 -3.49 3.89
CA ASN A 463 -12.57 -3.90 4.35
C ASN A 463 -13.67 -3.30 3.50
N VAL A 464 -14.61 -4.11 3.08
CA VAL A 464 -15.79 -3.68 2.33
C VAL A 464 -17.01 -3.79 3.23
N VAL A 465 -17.77 -2.70 3.32
CA VAL A 465 -18.99 -2.62 4.11
C VAL A 465 -20.16 -2.23 3.22
N LEU A 466 -21.23 -2.98 3.30
CA LEU A 466 -22.53 -2.60 2.73
C LEU A 466 -23.38 -1.94 3.81
N LEU A 467 -23.83 -0.72 3.52
CA LEU A 467 -24.86 -0.03 4.30
C LEU A 467 -26.13 0.11 3.46
N GLU A 468 -27.27 -0.08 4.11
CA GLU A 468 -28.58 0.17 3.50
C GLU A 468 -29.35 1.19 4.36
N LYS A 469 -30.15 2.00 3.69
CA LYS A 469 -31.01 2.99 4.29
C LYS A 469 -32.01 2.30 5.24
N LYS A 470 -32.22 2.89 6.42
CA LYS A 470 -33.18 2.40 7.44
C LYS A 470 -34.62 2.60 7.01
#